data_c2ea4b36bbe8851ae14ba4a7fd8e6a1a
#
_entry.id   c2ea4b36bbe8851ae14ba4a7fd8e6a1a
#
_cell.length_a   1.000
_cell.length_b   1.000
_cell.length_c   1.000
_cell.angle_alpha   90.00
_cell.angle_beta   90.00
_cell.angle_gamma   90.00
#
_symmetry.space_group_name_H-M   'P 1'
#
loop_
_entity.id
_entity.type
_entity.pdbx_description
1 polymer ?
#
loop_
_entity_poly.entity_id
_entity_poly.type
_entity_poly.pdbx_seq_one_letter_code
_entity_poly.pdbx_strand_id
1 'polypeptide(L)'
;MAENMMENRTKYDAVIIGFGKGGKTMAGALGAAGKKVALIEKSDRMYGGTCINVGCIPTKSLVYRAGLAAAKGGSFEEKAAAYKAAMEQKEDLTARLRGKNYQKLDSNPNITVIDGTASFQSPHVVEVEKDGRTFQVEGEQI
;
A
#
# COMPACT_ATOMS: atom_id res chain seq x y z
N MET A 1 -28.09 23.73 1.81
CA MET A 1 -26.81 23.29 1.19
C MET A 1 -26.05 22.24 2.04
N ALA A 2 -26.16 22.26 3.36
CA ALA A 2 -25.52 21.26 4.23
C ALA A 2 -26.19 19.87 4.21
N GLU A 3 -27.51 19.81 4.02
CA GLU A 3 -28.28 18.56 3.96
C GLU A 3 -27.96 17.71 2.72
N ASN A 4 -27.63 18.32 1.59
CA ASN A 4 -27.31 17.62 0.34
C ASN A 4 -25.90 16.99 0.32
N MET A 5 -25.02 17.34 1.26
CA MET A 5 -23.69 16.73 1.43
C MET A 5 -23.71 15.47 2.31
N MET A 6 -24.79 15.23 3.05
CA MET A 6 -24.94 14.03 3.90
C MET A 6 -25.42 12.80 3.11
N GLU A 7 -26.06 12.96 1.96
CA GLU A 7 -26.66 11.86 1.18
C GLU A 7 -25.68 11.02 0.38
N ASN A 8 -24.38 11.40 0.29
CA ASN A 8 -23.43 10.71 -0.60
C ASN A 8 -22.20 10.14 0.14
N ARG A 9 -22.34 9.79 1.43
CA ARG A 9 -21.27 9.16 2.19
C ARG A 9 -21.38 7.65 2.15
N THR A 10 -20.32 6.99 1.69
CA THR A 10 -20.25 5.54 1.81
C THR A 10 -19.87 5.16 3.23
N LYS A 11 -20.69 4.28 3.85
CA LYS A 11 -20.48 3.81 5.23
C LYS A 11 -19.77 2.47 5.26
N TYR A 12 -18.84 2.35 6.20
CA TYR A 12 -18.04 1.16 6.48
C TYR A 12 -18.07 0.82 7.97
N ASP A 13 -17.88 -0.45 8.31
CA ASP A 13 -17.65 -0.87 9.71
C ASP A 13 -16.28 -0.36 10.18
N ALA A 14 -15.30 -0.33 9.28
CA ALA A 14 -13.97 0.21 9.58
C ALA A 14 -13.38 0.97 8.39
N VAL A 15 -12.72 2.08 8.69
CA VAL A 15 -11.89 2.84 7.76
C VAL A 15 -10.45 2.75 8.24
N ILE A 16 -9.53 2.33 7.36
CA ILE A 16 -8.12 2.16 7.68
C ILE A 16 -7.32 3.09 6.78
N ILE A 17 -6.50 3.94 7.39
CA ILE A 17 -5.64 4.89 6.68
C ILE A 17 -4.22 4.32 6.60
N GLY A 18 -3.77 4.02 5.39
CA GLY A 18 -2.45 3.49 5.09
C GLY A 18 -2.42 1.98 4.82
N PHE A 19 -1.88 1.62 3.66
CA PHE A 19 -1.72 0.24 3.18
C PHE A 19 -0.42 -0.42 3.70
N GLY A 20 0.06 -0.01 4.86
CA GLY A 20 1.22 -0.62 5.51
C GLY A 20 0.92 -2.00 6.09
N LYS A 21 1.93 -2.61 6.75
CA LYS A 21 1.78 -3.95 7.30
C LYS A 21 0.62 -4.05 8.31
N GLY A 22 0.46 -3.05 9.17
CA GLY A 22 -0.65 -2.99 10.13
C GLY A 22 -1.99 -2.88 9.43
N GLY A 23 -2.15 -1.85 8.56
CA GLY A 23 -3.41 -1.57 7.85
C GLY A 23 -3.87 -2.75 7.00
N LYS A 24 -3.00 -3.30 6.15
CA LYS A 24 -3.37 -4.46 5.31
C LYS A 24 -3.73 -5.72 6.12
N THR A 25 -3.05 -5.93 7.26
CA THR A 25 -3.34 -7.10 8.11
C THR A 25 -4.69 -6.94 8.79
N MET A 26 -4.96 -5.76 9.33
CA MET A 26 -6.25 -5.43 9.95
C MET A 26 -7.39 -5.49 8.92
N ALA A 27 -7.22 -4.86 7.75
CA ALA A 27 -8.21 -4.91 6.67
C ALA A 27 -8.52 -6.35 6.26
N GLY A 28 -7.50 -7.18 6.08
CA GLY A 28 -7.67 -8.59 5.72
C GLY A 28 -8.41 -9.39 6.79
N ALA A 29 -8.11 -9.18 8.07
CA ALA A 29 -8.77 -9.85 9.17
C ALA A 29 -10.25 -9.44 9.30
N LEU A 30 -10.53 -8.14 9.25
CA LEU A 30 -11.89 -7.60 9.33
C LEU A 30 -12.74 -8.03 8.11
N GLY A 31 -12.17 -7.94 6.90
CA GLY A 31 -12.86 -8.37 5.69
C GLY A 31 -13.18 -9.88 5.69
N ALA A 32 -12.25 -10.71 6.20
CA ALA A 32 -12.48 -12.14 6.37
C ALA A 32 -13.57 -12.44 7.42
N ALA A 33 -13.72 -11.57 8.42
CA ALA A 33 -14.81 -11.63 9.40
C ALA A 33 -16.15 -11.04 8.88
N GLY A 34 -16.24 -10.70 7.60
CA GLY A 34 -17.45 -10.16 6.98
C GLY A 34 -17.72 -8.69 7.23
N LYS A 35 -16.74 -7.97 7.79
CA LYS A 35 -16.86 -6.53 8.03
C LYS A 35 -16.60 -5.74 6.74
N LYS A 36 -17.39 -4.71 6.50
CA LYS A 36 -17.22 -3.79 5.38
C LYS A 36 -16.10 -2.80 5.70
N VAL A 37 -14.98 -2.87 4.97
CA VAL A 37 -13.76 -2.12 5.25
C VAL A 37 -13.39 -1.21 4.09
N ALA A 38 -13.08 0.06 4.38
CA ALA A 38 -12.35 0.94 3.47
C ALA A 38 -10.86 0.96 3.87
N LEU A 39 -9.96 0.71 2.92
CA LEU A 39 -8.53 0.84 3.10
C LEU A 39 -8.01 1.94 2.17
N ILE A 40 -7.56 3.05 2.74
CA ILE A 40 -7.16 4.24 2.00
C ILE A 40 -5.63 4.32 1.92
N GLU A 41 -5.08 4.48 0.72
CA GLU A 41 -3.64 4.68 0.50
C GLU A 41 -3.41 5.83 -0.48
N LYS A 42 -2.51 6.74 -0.11
CA LYS A 42 -2.22 7.92 -0.92
C LYS A 42 -1.39 7.65 -2.18
N SER A 43 -0.71 6.50 -2.25
CA SER A 43 0.18 6.16 -3.35
C SER A 43 0.09 4.69 -3.72
N ASP A 44 -0.27 4.42 -4.97
CA ASP A 44 -0.28 3.08 -5.56
C ASP A 44 1.11 2.39 -5.50
N ARG A 45 2.19 3.19 -5.42
CA ARG A 45 3.56 2.71 -5.25
C ARG A 45 3.86 2.24 -3.83
N MET A 46 2.96 2.47 -2.88
CA MET A 46 3.14 2.14 -1.47
C MET A 46 2.26 0.99 -0.98
N TYR A 47 1.51 0.32 -1.86
CA TYR A 47 0.74 -0.88 -1.48
C TYR A 47 1.64 -1.93 -0.84
N GLY A 48 1.28 -2.38 0.37
CA GLY A 48 2.10 -3.24 1.20
C GLY A 48 3.04 -2.53 2.16
N GLY A 49 3.18 -1.20 2.02
CA GLY A 49 3.88 -0.32 2.95
C GLY A 49 5.39 -0.26 2.79
N THR A 50 6.03 0.44 3.71
CA THR A 50 7.46 0.77 3.70
C THR A 50 8.36 -0.46 3.63
N CYS A 51 8.01 -1.53 4.34
CA CYS A 51 8.83 -2.75 4.36
C CYS A 51 9.03 -3.35 2.96
N ILE A 52 7.98 -3.37 2.15
CA ILE A 52 8.02 -3.92 0.79
C ILE A 52 8.68 -2.95 -0.19
N ASN A 53 8.33 -1.66 -0.10
CA ASN A 53 8.62 -0.71 -1.16
C ASN A 53 9.90 0.09 -0.96
N VAL A 54 10.31 0.32 0.29
CA VAL A 54 11.40 1.27 0.62
C VAL A 54 12.47 0.66 1.52
N GLY A 55 12.08 -0.19 2.48
CA GLY A 55 12.94 -0.66 3.57
C GLY A 55 13.40 -2.10 3.43
N CYS A 56 12.76 -3.01 4.12
CA CYS A 56 13.25 -4.38 4.39
C CYS A 56 13.55 -5.17 3.11
N ILE A 57 12.62 -5.24 2.18
CA ILE A 57 12.73 -6.08 0.99
C ILE A 57 13.77 -5.55 0.00
N PRO A 58 13.73 -4.27 -0.43
CA PRO A 58 14.74 -3.75 -1.33
C PRO A 58 16.15 -3.80 -0.72
N THR A 59 16.30 -3.47 0.56
CA THR A 59 17.59 -3.53 1.24
C THR A 59 18.15 -4.95 1.27
N LYS A 60 17.36 -5.94 1.69
CA LYS A 60 17.80 -7.34 1.72
C LYS A 60 18.14 -7.88 0.34
N SER A 61 17.36 -7.51 -0.68
CA SER A 61 17.64 -7.90 -2.06
C SER A 61 18.99 -7.37 -2.53
N LEU A 62 19.28 -6.09 -2.29
CA LEU A 62 20.55 -5.49 -2.70
C LEU A 62 21.75 -6.03 -1.90
N VAL A 63 21.63 -6.17 -0.58
CA VAL A 63 22.71 -6.71 0.28
C VAL A 63 23.05 -8.14 -0.11
N TYR A 64 22.06 -8.99 -0.34
CA TYR A 64 22.29 -10.37 -0.80
C TYR A 64 23.05 -10.42 -2.12
N ARG A 65 22.65 -9.62 -3.11
CA ARG A 65 23.28 -9.56 -4.43
C ARG A 65 24.68 -8.94 -4.40
N ALA A 66 24.89 -7.94 -3.54
CA ALA A 66 26.21 -7.37 -3.30
C ALA A 66 27.17 -8.43 -2.74
N GLY A 67 26.70 -9.26 -1.81
CA GLY A 67 27.48 -10.40 -1.28
C GLY A 67 27.87 -11.40 -2.37
N LEU A 68 26.95 -11.77 -3.25
CA LEU A 68 27.25 -12.65 -4.39
C LEU A 68 28.27 -12.04 -5.35
N ALA A 69 28.12 -10.75 -5.68
CA ALA A 69 29.05 -10.05 -6.56
C ALA A 69 30.45 -9.93 -5.94
N ALA A 70 30.53 -9.68 -4.64
CA ALA A 70 31.79 -9.63 -3.90
C ALA A 70 32.50 -11.00 -3.92
N ALA A 71 31.78 -12.08 -3.68
CA ALA A 71 32.32 -13.44 -3.69
C ALA A 71 32.81 -13.85 -5.09
N LYS A 72 32.13 -13.42 -6.15
CA LYS A 72 32.54 -13.68 -7.54
C LYS A 72 33.81 -12.90 -7.91
N GLY A 73 34.02 -11.71 -7.37
CA GLY A 73 35.08 -10.79 -7.77
C GLY A 73 34.87 -10.21 -9.17
N GLY A 74 35.96 -9.90 -9.89
CA GLY A 74 35.92 -9.40 -11.26
C GLY A 74 36.32 -7.92 -11.38
N SER A 75 36.32 -7.43 -12.64
CA SER A 75 36.66 -6.05 -12.98
C SER A 75 35.61 -5.04 -12.49
N PHE A 76 35.94 -3.76 -12.62
CA PHE A 76 34.97 -2.69 -12.30
C PHE A 76 33.73 -2.76 -13.18
N GLU A 77 33.91 -3.02 -14.47
CA GLU A 77 32.82 -3.13 -15.45
C GLU A 77 31.87 -4.30 -15.11
N GLU A 78 32.45 -5.44 -14.73
CA GLU A 78 31.65 -6.60 -14.30
C GLU A 78 30.85 -6.31 -13.02
N LYS A 79 31.45 -5.60 -12.06
CA LYS A 79 30.77 -5.18 -10.83
C LYS A 79 29.69 -4.14 -11.09
N ALA A 80 29.92 -3.19 -12.00
CA ALA A 80 28.92 -2.20 -12.42
C ALA A 80 27.73 -2.87 -13.11
N ALA A 81 27.97 -3.84 -13.99
CA ALA A 81 26.92 -4.63 -14.63
C ALA A 81 26.11 -5.45 -13.61
N ALA A 82 26.77 -6.06 -12.63
CA ALA A 82 26.11 -6.80 -11.55
C ALA A 82 25.24 -5.89 -10.68
N TYR A 83 25.69 -4.67 -10.40
CA TYR A 83 24.89 -3.68 -9.66
C TYR A 83 23.64 -3.27 -10.43
N LYS A 84 23.78 -2.95 -11.73
CA LYS A 84 22.63 -2.62 -12.59
C LYS A 84 21.60 -3.75 -12.60
N ALA A 85 22.03 -4.99 -12.80
CA ALA A 85 21.16 -6.15 -12.76
C ALA A 85 20.49 -6.34 -11.38
N ALA A 86 21.21 -6.06 -10.28
CA ALA A 86 20.66 -6.10 -8.93
C ALA A 86 19.54 -5.06 -8.71
N MET A 87 19.72 -3.85 -9.27
CA MET A 87 18.69 -2.79 -9.20
C MET A 87 17.43 -3.17 -9.96
N GLU A 88 17.56 -3.67 -11.20
CA GLU A 88 16.42 -4.13 -12.00
C GLU A 88 15.66 -5.26 -11.30
N GLN A 89 16.35 -6.25 -10.80
CA GLN A 89 15.73 -7.36 -10.06
C GLN A 89 15.06 -6.93 -8.75
N LYS A 90 15.63 -5.94 -8.05
CA LYS A 90 15.01 -5.33 -6.86
C LYS A 90 13.70 -4.63 -7.23
N GLU A 91 13.67 -3.89 -8.33
CA GLU A 91 12.47 -3.20 -8.81
C GLU A 91 11.36 -4.18 -9.21
N ASP A 92 11.70 -5.22 -9.96
CA ASP A 92 10.78 -6.30 -10.33
C ASP A 92 10.20 -7.01 -9.11
N LEU A 93 11.04 -7.31 -8.13
CA LEU A 93 10.62 -7.95 -6.88
C LEU A 93 9.62 -7.08 -6.12
N THR A 94 9.94 -5.80 -5.93
CA THR A 94 9.07 -4.88 -5.18
C THR A 94 7.75 -4.63 -5.92
N ALA A 95 7.78 -4.46 -7.24
CA ALA A 95 6.58 -4.29 -8.05
C ALA A 95 5.66 -5.51 -7.97
N ARG A 96 6.22 -6.72 -8.10
CA ARG A 96 5.47 -7.98 -7.96
C ARG A 96 4.84 -8.15 -6.58
N LEU A 97 5.57 -7.85 -5.52
CA LEU A 97 5.06 -7.95 -4.15
C LEU A 97 3.96 -6.91 -3.88
N ARG A 98 4.13 -5.70 -4.39
CA ARG A 98 3.13 -4.62 -4.32
C ARG A 98 1.82 -5.06 -4.99
N GLY A 99 1.89 -5.55 -6.22
CA GLY A 99 0.72 -6.07 -6.94
C GLY A 99 0.02 -7.23 -6.22
N LYS A 100 0.79 -8.19 -5.67
CA LYS A 100 0.22 -9.30 -4.88
C LYS A 100 -0.49 -8.84 -3.61
N ASN A 101 0.05 -7.83 -2.93
CA ASN A 101 -0.60 -7.27 -1.74
C ASN A 101 -1.89 -6.55 -2.08
N TYR A 102 -1.91 -5.78 -3.17
CA TYR A 102 -3.12 -5.15 -3.68
C TYR A 102 -4.19 -6.19 -4.01
N GLN A 103 -3.89 -7.13 -4.89
CA GLN A 103 -4.82 -8.16 -5.34
C GLN A 103 -5.41 -8.98 -4.19
N LYS A 104 -4.60 -9.29 -3.18
CA LYS A 104 -5.07 -10.06 -2.01
C LYS A 104 -6.20 -9.36 -1.26
N LEU A 105 -6.18 -8.03 -1.18
CA LEU A 105 -7.22 -7.28 -0.48
C LEU A 105 -8.37 -6.90 -1.42
N ASP A 106 -8.05 -6.45 -2.62
CA ASP A 106 -9.03 -6.03 -3.64
C ASP A 106 -9.94 -7.19 -4.09
N SER A 107 -9.46 -8.43 -4.03
CA SER A 107 -10.28 -9.62 -4.33
C SER A 107 -11.30 -9.98 -3.23
N ASN A 108 -11.23 -9.35 -2.06
CA ASN A 108 -12.21 -9.60 -1.00
C ASN A 108 -13.40 -8.63 -1.16
N PRO A 109 -14.63 -9.12 -1.38
CA PRO A 109 -15.80 -8.27 -1.63
C PRO A 109 -16.17 -7.35 -0.45
N ASN A 110 -15.64 -7.62 0.73
CA ASN A 110 -15.86 -6.81 1.92
C ASN A 110 -14.83 -5.68 2.08
N ILE A 111 -13.79 -5.63 1.23
CA ILE A 111 -12.73 -4.63 1.31
C ILE A 111 -12.78 -3.74 0.07
N THR A 112 -12.85 -2.43 0.28
CA THR A 112 -12.70 -1.43 -0.77
C THR A 112 -11.34 -0.75 -0.60
N VAL A 113 -10.44 -0.93 -1.56
CA VAL A 113 -9.19 -0.17 -1.61
C VAL A 113 -9.46 1.16 -2.29
N ILE A 114 -9.11 2.24 -1.62
CA ILE A 114 -9.36 3.62 -2.06
C ILE A 114 -8.02 4.33 -2.21
N ASP A 115 -7.73 4.81 -3.41
CA ASP A 115 -6.57 5.67 -3.63
C ASP A 115 -6.91 7.12 -3.28
N GLY A 116 -6.07 7.76 -2.52
CA GLY A 116 -6.20 9.17 -2.18
C GLY A 116 -5.58 9.53 -0.84
N THR A 117 -5.47 10.82 -0.60
CA THR A 117 -4.99 11.36 0.67
C THR A 117 -6.14 11.53 1.63
N ALA A 118 -6.07 10.85 2.76
CA ALA A 118 -7.10 10.87 3.79
C ALA A 118 -6.84 11.95 4.84
N SER A 119 -7.88 12.69 5.24
CA SER A 119 -7.87 13.63 6.35
C SER A 119 -9.14 13.52 7.21
N PHE A 120 -8.98 13.61 8.52
CA PHE A 120 -10.13 13.59 9.43
C PHE A 120 -10.96 14.86 9.32
N GLN A 121 -12.26 14.69 9.15
CA GLN A 121 -13.26 15.77 9.26
C GLN A 121 -14.01 15.70 10.61
N SER A 122 -14.13 14.51 11.15
CA SER A 122 -14.69 14.25 12.48
C SER A 122 -14.16 12.89 13.00
N PRO A 123 -14.48 12.47 14.23
CA PRO A 123 -14.05 11.16 14.76
C PRO A 123 -14.45 9.95 13.90
N HIS A 124 -15.50 10.09 13.09
CA HIS A 124 -16.04 9.00 12.26
C HIS A 124 -16.11 9.32 10.77
N VAL A 125 -15.58 10.48 10.34
CA VAL A 125 -15.63 10.90 8.93
C VAL A 125 -14.25 11.28 8.44
N VAL A 126 -13.86 10.67 7.34
CA VAL A 126 -12.61 10.96 6.61
C VAL A 126 -12.96 11.54 5.25
N GLU A 127 -12.33 12.64 4.93
CA GLU A 127 -12.30 13.18 3.56
C GLU A 127 -11.11 12.58 2.81
N VAL A 128 -11.38 12.13 1.59
CA VAL A 128 -10.37 11.57 0.69
C VAL A 128 -10.23 12.50 -0.51
N GLU A 129 -9.03 12.99 -0.74
CA GLU A 129 -8.67 13.79 -1.90
C GLU A 129 -7.90 12.93 -2.91
N LYS A 130 -8.35 12.93 -4.16
CA LYS A 130 -7.70 12.28 -5.31
C LYS A 130 -7.89 13.12 -6.56
N ASP A 131 -6.80 13.47 -7.23
CA ASP A 131 -6.81 14.17 -8.53
C ASP A 131 -7.67 15.46 -8.52
N GLY A 132 -7.61 16.23 -7.43
CA GLY A 132 -8.36 17.46 -7.26
C GLY A 132 -9.86 17.27 -6.97
N ARG A 133 -10.30 16.04 -6.73
CA ARG A 133 -11.66 15.71 -6.29
C ARG A 133 -11.65 15.25 -4.86
N THR A 134 -12.66 15.65 -4.11
CA THR A 134 -12.85 15.21 -2.71
C THR A 134 -14.16 14.46 -2.55
N PHE A 135 -14.16 13.44 -1.70
CA PHE A 135 -15.34 12.73 -1.26
C PHE A 135 -15.18 12.27 0.18
N GLN A 136 -16.25 11.89 0.82
CA GLN A 136 -16.23 11.52 2.24
C GLN A 136 -16.58 10.05 2.42
N VAL A 137 -15.88 9.40 3.35
CA VAL A 137 -16.17 8.06 3.85
C VAL A 137 -16.44 8.13 5.34
N GLU A 138 -17.41 7.36 5.81
CA GLU A 138 -17.78 7.28 7.22
C GLU A 138 -17.46 5.87 7.74
N GLY A 139 -16.87 5.78 8.92
CA GLY A 139 -16.55 4.52 9.59
C GLY A 139 -17.04 4.49 11.03
N GLU A 140 -17.54 3.33 11.47
CA GLU A 140 -17.82 3.12 12.89
C GLU A 140 -16.52 3.15 13.71
N GLN A 141 -15.44 2.66 13.11
CA GLN A 141 -14.07 2.69 13.62
C GLN A 141 -13.13 3.28 12.56
N ILE A 142 -12.16 4.09 12.97
CA ILE A 142 -11.11 4.62 12.09
C ILE A 142 -9.74 4.43 12.76
#